data_56fd6096b7380f55e702c53b23d857c3
#
_entry.id   56fd6096b7380f55e702c53b23d857c3
#
_cell.length_a   1.000
_cell.length_b   1.000
_cell.length_c   1.000
_cell.angle_alpha   90.00
_cell.angle_beta   90.00
_cell.angle_gamma   90.00
#
_symmetry.space_group_name_H-M   'P 1'
#
loop_
_entity.id
_entity.type
_entity.pdbx_description
1 polymer ?
#
loop_
_entity_poly.entity_id
_entity_poly.type
_entity_poly.pdbx_seq_one_letter_code
_entity_poly.pdbx_strand_id
1 'polypeptide(L)'
;MKSKRVWLLSGLPGSGKSTWVKKKILEKGGFWASRDAMRFSMVREDEPYFERETEVFNAWIAQICEALSNPMIEDIYIDATHLNDRSREKTLSRLPKENINKITNVVFLVPIETCLERNAQRTGREVVPEDAIRNMEKSFKMPKKYSTLIVDADGREIEHE
;
A
#
# COMPACT_ATOMS: atom_id res chain seq x y z
N MET A 1 -26.81 1.17 -3.17
CA MET A 1 -25.44 0.62 -3.14
C MET A 1 -24.62 1.31 -2.06
N LYS A 2 -23.88 0.53 -1.30
CA LYS A 2 -22.96 1.12 -0.33
C LYS A 2 -21.79 1.82 -1.03
N SER A 3 -21.32 2.93 -0.46
CA SER A 3 -20.16 3.65 -0.95
C SER A 3 -18.90 2.80 -0.84
N LYS A 4 -18.08 2.83 -1.88
CA LYS A 4 -16.76 2.20 -1.89
C LYS A 4 -15.70 3.28 -1.77
N ARG A 5 -14.90 3.23 -0.73
CA ARG A 5 -13.79 4.15 -0.51
C ARG A 5 -12.48 3.40 -0.68
N VAL A 6 -11.66 3.90 -1.56
CA VAL A 6 -10.34 3.32 -1.84
C VAL A 6 -9.28 4.21 -1.18
N TRP A 7 -8.44 3.57 -0.38
CA TRP A 7 -7.30 4.19 0.30
C TRP A 7 -6.04 3.64 -0.34
N LEU A 8 -5.40 4.46 -1.15
CA LEU A 8 -4.19 4.06 -1.89
C LEU A 8 -2.96 4.46 -1.08
N LEU A 9 -2.32 3.49 -0.46
CA LEU A 9 -1.17 3.74 0.40
C LEU A 9 0.10 3.95 -0.43
N SER A 10 0.92 4.89 0.00
CA SER A 10 2.22 5.20 -0.60
C SER A 10 3.24 5.43 0.51
N GLY A 11 4.35 4.73 0.46
CA GLY A 11 5.41 4.91 1.45
C GLY A 11 6.47 3.83 1.37
N LEU A 12 7.62 4.13 1.96
CA LEU A 12 8.75 3.22 2.01
C LEU A 12 8.47 2.02 2.92
N PRO A 13 9.18 0.90 2.73
CA PRO A 13 9.18 -0.17 3.72
C PRO A 13 9.60 0.40 5.08
N GLY A 14 8.90 0.01 6.14
CA GLY A 14 9.18 0.54 7.48
C GLY A 14 8.53 1.89 7.79
N SER A 15 7.69 2.42 6.91
CA SER A 15 7.03 3.73 7.14
C SER A 15 5.76 3.64 7.98
N GLY A 16 5.32 2.45 8.38
CA GLY A 16 4.16 2.28 9.25
C GLY A 16 2.84 1.99 8.55
N LYS A 17 2.88 1.62 7.27
CA LYS A 17 1.67 1.32 6.49
C LYS A 17 0.82 0.22 7.13
N SER A 18 1.44 -0.91 7.48
CA SER A 18 0.74 -2.05 8.09
C SER A 18 0.09 -1.69 9.42
N THR A 19 0.81 -0.96 10.26
CA THR A 19 0.31 -0.51 11.56
C THR A 19 -0.92 0.37 11.40
N TRP A 20 -0.86 1.30 10.45
CA TRP A 20 -1.97 2.20 10.16
C TRP A 20 -3.22 1.43 9.67
N VAL A 21 -3.04 0.49 8.73
CA VAL A 21 -4.16 -0.31 8.20
C VAL A 21 -4.80 -1.15 9.30
N LYS A 22 -3.99 -1.81 10.13
CA LYS A 22 -4.50 -2.63 11.24
C LYS A 22 -5.38 -1.80 12.17
N LYS A 23 -4.94 -0.59 12.50
CA LYS A 23 -5.69 0.33 13.34
C LYS A 23 -7.02 0.71 12.68
N LYS A 24 -7.02 1.05 11.40
CA LYS A 24 -8.24 1.42 10.67
C LYS A 24 -9.24 0.27 10.62
N ILE A 25 -8.77 -0.94 10.37
CA ILE A 25 -9.64 -2.13 10.33
C ILE A 25 -10.27 -2.39 11.70
N LEU A 26 -9.51 -2.24 12.77
CA LEU A 26 -10.04 -2.38 14.13
C LEU A 26 -11.10 -1.32 14.45
N GLU A 27 -10.92 -0.10 13.95
CA GLU A 27 -11.85 1.01 14.21
C GLU A 27 -13.13 0.93 13.39
N LYS A 28 -13.05 0.57 12.12
CA LYS A 28 -14.20 0.66 11.21
C LYS A 28 -14.34 -0.48 10.20
N GLY A 29 -13.50 -1.49 10.28
CA GLY A 29 -13.52 -2.58 9.31
C GLY A 29 -12.92 -2.22 7.98
N GLY A 30 -13.13 -3.08 7.00
CA GLY A 30 -12.62 -2.89 5.64
C GLY A 30 -11.78 -4.07 5.19
N PHE A 31 -11.28 -3.97 3.97
CA PHE A 31 -10.45 -5.00 3.36
C PHE A 31 -9.02 -4.50 3.15
N TRP A 32 -8.05 -5.25 3.63
CA TRP A 32 -6.64 -4.93 3.48
C TRP A 32 -6.03 -5.74 2.33
N ALA A 33 -5.75 -5.07 1.22
CA ALA A 33 -5.09 -5.67 0.07
C ALA A 33 -3.59 -5.41 0.15
N SER A 34 -2.87 -6.28 0.83
CA SER A 34 -1.42 -6.17 1.00
C SER A 34 -0.70 -6.88 -0.14
N ARG A 35 0.07 -6.11 -0.94
CA ARG A 35 0.87 -6.69 -2.02
C ARG A 35 1.96 -7.61 -1.48
N ASP A 36 2.57 -7.25 -0.35
CA ASP A 36 3.59 -8.09 0.28
C ASP A 36 2.99 -9.40 0.78
N ALA A 37 1.82 -9.37 1.40
CA ALA A 37 1.15 -10.59 1.83
C ALA A 37 0.83 -11.50 0.63
N MET A 38 0.39 -10.93 -0.48
CA MET A 38 0.17 -11.67 -1.72
C MET A 38 1.46 -12.29 -2.23
N ARG A 39 2.55 -11.52 -2.25
CA ARG A 39 3.87 -12.02 -2.66
C ARG A 39 4.31 -13.19 -1.81
N PHE A 40 4.22 -13.07 -0.49
CA PHE A 40 4.64 -14.13 0.43
C PHE A 40 3.78 -15.39 0.31
N SER A 41 2.55 -15.27 -0.16
CA SER A 41 1.68 -16.43 -0.40
C SER A 41 2.02 -17.16 -1.69
N MET A 42 2.67 -16.50 -2.65
CA MET A 42 2.94 -17.03 -3.99
C MET A 42 4.39 -17.40 -4.21
N VAL A 43 5.32 -16.61 -3.67
CA VAL A 43 6.76 -16.81 -3.85
C VAL A 43 7.30 -17.60 -2.67
N ARG A 44 7.97 -18.74 -2.95
CA ARG A 44 8.57 -19.58 -1.90
C ARG A 44 9.82 -18.90 -1.32
N GLU A 45 10.18 -19.29 -0.10
CA GLU A 45 11.36 -18.73 0.57
C GLU A 45 12.67 -18.98 -0.19
N ASP A 46 12.74 -20.08 -0.96
CA ASP A 46 13.92 -20.44 -1.75
C ASP A 46 13.93 -19.79 -3.14
N GLU A 47 12.88 -19.06 -3.51
CA GLU A 47 12.81 -18.33 -4.78
C GLU A 47 13.28 -16.89 -4.60
N PRO A 48 13.86 -16.25 -5.65
CA PRO A 48 14.15 -14.82 -5.61
C PRO A 48 12.91 -13.99 -5.30
N TYR A 49 13.05 -12.96 -4.48
CA TYR A 49 11.96 -12.14 -3.97
C TYR A 49 11.05 -11.58 -5.07
N PHE A 50 11.64 -11.12 -6.17
CA PHE A 50 10.90 -10.50 -7.28
C PHE A 50 10.67 -11.43 -8.47
N GLU A 51 10.81 -12.74 -8.28
CA GLU A 51 10.72 -13.72 -9.37
C GLU A 51 9.37 -13.69 -10.10
N ARG A 52 8.29 -13.46 -9.37
CA ARG A 52 6.93 -13.57 -9.89
C ARG A 52 6.15 -12.27 -9.79
N GLU A 53 6.81 -11.12 -9.98
CA GLU A 53 6.17 -9.82 -9.77
C GLU A 53 4.91 -9.60 -10.63
N THR A 54 4.92 -10.04 -11.89
CA THR A 54 3.74 -9.91 -12.76
C THR A 54 2.59 -10.77 -12.25
N GLU A 55 2.86 -12.00 -11.85
CA GLU A 55 1.84 -12.89 -11.28
C GLU A 55 1.29 -12.35 -9.97
N VAL A 56 2.18 -11.86 -9.10
CA VAL A 56 1.80 -11.27 -7.82
C VAL A 56 0.91 -10.05 -8.04
N PHE A 57 1.31 -9.17 -8.94
CA PHE A 57 0.54 -7.97 -9.26
C PHE A 57 -0.86 -8.33 -9.77
N ASN A 58 -0.95 -9.25 -10.72
CA ASN A 58 -2.24 -9.66 -11.28
C ASN A 58 -3.16 -10.31 -10.24
N ALA A 59 -2.61 -11.17 -9.37
CA ALA A 59 -3.37 -11.80 -8.29
C ALA A 59 -3.86 -10.77 -7.27
N TRP A 60 -3.01 -9.81 -6.94
CA TRP A 60 -3.34 -8.73 -6.01
C TRP A 60 -4.46 -7.83 -6.58
N ILE A 61 -4.37 -7.46 -7.86
CA ILE A 61 -5.42 -6.69 -8.54
C ILE A 61 -6.75 -7.46 -8.55
N ALA A 62 -6.71 -8.77 -8.85
CA ALA A 62 -7.91 -9.61 -8.83
C ALA A 62 -8.56 -9.61 -7.45
N GLN A 63 -7.76 -9.69 -6.38
CA GLN A 63 -8.23 -9.62 -5.00
C GLN A 63 -8.91 -8.28 -4.71
N ILE A 64 -8.35 -7.18 -5.17
CA ILE A 64 -8.92 -5.84 -5.01
C ILE A 64 -10.25 -5.74 -5.76
N CYS A 65 -10.31 -6.22 -6.99
CA CYS A 65 -11.54 -6.19 -7.79
C CYS A 65 -12.65 -7.02 -7.14
N GLU A 66 -12.31 -8.15 -6.55
CA GLU A 66 -13.27 -8.98 -5.82
C GLU A 66 -13.83 -8.23 -4.61
N ALA A 67 -12.96 -7.55 -3.85
CA ALA A 67 -13.39 -6.73 -2.72
C ALA A 67 -14.29 -5.57 -3.17
N LEU A 68 -13.98 -4.94 -4.30
CA LEU A 68 -14.81 -3.86 -4.86
C LEU A 68 -16.19 -4.34 -5.28
N SER A 69 -16.35 -5.61 -5.62
CA SER A 69 -17.65 -6.19 -5.99
C SER A 69 -18.43 -6.70 -4.78
N ASN A 70 -17.83 -6.77 -3.61
CA ASN A 70 -18.45 -7.28 -2.41
C ASN A 70 -19.29 -6.20 -1.72
N PRO A 71 -20.64 -6.32 -1.66
CA PRO A 71 -21.49 -5.26 -1.10
C PRO A 71 -21.28 -5.04 0.40
N MET A 72 -20.63 -5.96 1.10
CA MET A 72 -20.37 -5.84 2.53
C MET A 72 -19.13 -5.03 2.86
N ILE A 73 -18.26 -4.75 1.85
CA ILE A 73 -17.01 -4.04 2.05
C ILE A 73 -17.18 -2.59 1.58
N GLU A 74 -16.93 -1.62 2.47
CA GLU A 74 -16.98 -0.20 2.14
C GLU A 74 -15.60 0.41 1.97
N ASP A 75 -14.64 0.02 2.79
CA ASP A 75 -13.27 0.55 2.77
C ASP A 75 -12.30 -0.50 2.28
N ILE A 76 -11.49 -0.11 1.30
CA ILE A 76 -10.48 -0.99 0.71
C ILE A 76 -9.14 -0.28 0.81
N TYR A 77 -8.20 -0.88 1.53
CA TYR A 77 -6.85 -0.36 1.75
C TYR A 77 -5.90 -1.06 0.79
N ILE A 78 -5.43 -0.31 -0.21
CA ILE A 78 -4.55 -0.85 -1.25
C ILE A 78 -3.11 -0.56 -0.85
N ASP A 79 -2.43 -1.57 -0.32
CA ASP A 79 -1.15 -1.45 0.35
C ASP A 79 0.00 -1.93 -0.54
N ALA A 80 0.77 -0.97 -1.02
CA ALA A 80 2.03 -1.16 -1.73
C ALA A 80 2.87 0.11 -1.55
N THR A 81 4.09 0.12 -2.06
CA THR A 81 4.94 1.31 -1.93
C THR A 81 4.44 2.51 -2.73
N HIS A 82 3.88 2.28 -3.91
CA HIS A 82 3.32 3.32 -4.80
C HIS A 82 4.19 4.59 -4.82
N LEU A 83 5.43 4.45 -5.25
CA LEU A 83 6.46 5.49 -5.13
C LEU A 83 6.21 6.75 -5.95
N ASN A 84 5.41 6.65 -7.02
CA ASN A 84 5.16 7.77 -7.93
C ASN A 84 3.80 7.63 -8.62
N ASP A 85 3.40 8.64 -9.38
CA ASP A 85 2.11 8.64 -10.07
C ASP A 85 1.99 7.52 -11.09
N ARG A 86 3.10 7.13 -11.71
CA ARG A 86 3.10 6.01 -12.67
C ARG A 86 2.67 4.70 -11.99
N SER A 87 3.25 4.39 -10.84
CA SER A 87 2.89 3.17 -10.10
C SER A 87 1.47 3.24 -9.54
N ARG A 88 1.05 4.41 -9.09
CA ARG A 88 -0.32 4.63 -8.59
C ARG A 88 -1.34 4.43 -9.71
N GLU A 89 -1.09 5.03 -10.88
CA GLU A 89 -1.99 4.90 -12.03
C GLU A 89 -2.00 3.47 -12.57
N LYS A 90 -0.87 2.78 -12.54
CA LYS A 90 -0.80 1.37 -12.95
C LYS A 90 -1.76 0.51 -12.13
N THR A 91 -1.86 0.76 -10.84
CA THR A 91 -2.82 0.07 -9.96
C THR A 91 -4.25 0.51 -10.26
N LEU A 92 -4.50 1.82 -10.22
CA LEU A 92 -5.87 2.37 -10.36
C LEU A 92 -6.49 2.08 -11.72
N SER A 93 -5.69 2.07 -12.79
CA SER A 93 -6.20 1.83 -14.15
C SER A 93 -6.78 0.41 -14.34
N ARG A 94 -6.42 -0.52 -13.45
CA ARG A 94 -6.91 -1.90 -13.50
C ARG A 94 -8.22 -2.10 -12.73
N LEU A 95 -8.70 -1.09 -12.02
CA LEU A 95 -9.87 -1.20 -11.16
C LEU A 95 -11.14 -0.68 -11.86
N PRO A 96 -12.31 -1.28 -11.57
CA PRO A 96 -13.58 -0.79 -12.11
C PRO A 96 -13.98 0.51 -11.41
N LYS A 97 -13.65 1.65 -12.01
CA LYS A 97 -13.86 2.98 -11.41
C LYS A 97 -15.33 3.28 -11.11
N GLU A 98 -16.24 2.70 -11.86
CA GLU A 98 -17.69 2.85 -11.63
C GLU A 98 -18.14 2.31 -10.27
N ASN A 99 -17.34 1.43 -9.66
CA ASN A 99 -17.64 0.89 -8.33
C ASN A 99 -16.99 1.70 -7.20
N ILE A 100 -16.22 2.74 -7.54
CA ILE A 100 -15.47 3.51 -6.56
C ILE A 100 -16.09 4.89 -6.40
N ASN A 101 -16.45 5.25 -5.17
CA ASN A 101 -17.05 6.55 -4.86
C ASN A 101 -16.01 7.60 -4.50
N LYS A 102 -14.93 7.18 -3.84
CA LYS A 102 -13.86 8.10 -3.44
C LYS A 102 -12.51 7.39 -3.44
N ILE A 103 -11.49 8.09 -3.94
CA ILE A 103 -10.09 7.65 -3.88
C ILE A 103 -9.33 8.65 -3.03
N THR A 104 -8.61 8.16 -2.03
CA THR A 104 -7.74 8.97 -1.18
C THR A 104 -6.34 8.37 -1.20
N ASN A 105 -5.35 9.19 -1.52
CA ASN A 105 -3.95 8.81 -1.36
C ASN A 105 -3.60 8.92 0.13
N VAL A 106 -2.97 7.89 0.68
CA VAL A 106 -2.46 7.92 2.05
C VAL A 106 -0.95 7.84 1.95
N VAL A 107 -0.28 8.95 2.18
CA VAL A 107 1.16 9.08 1.99
C VAL A 107 1.86 9.06 3.35
N PHE A 108 2.75 8.10 3.54
CA PHE A 108 3.50 7.93 4.78
C PHE A 108 4.83 8.68 4.64
N LEU A 109 4.85 9.94 5.11
CA LEU A 109 6.05 10.77 5.11
C LEU A 109 6.82 10.54 6.40
N VAL A 110 7.76 9.62 6.34
CA VAL A 110 8.58 9.21 7.48
C VAL A 110 10.05 9.33 7.07
N PRO A 111 10.89 9.92 7.92
CA PRO A 111 12.33 10.05 7.61
C PRO A 111 12.93 8.68 7.26
N ILE A 112 13.82 8.66 6.27
CA ILE A 112 14.43 7.40 5.83
C ILE A 112 15.17 6.68 6.95
N GLU A 113 15.82 7.42 7.84
CA GLU A 113 16.53 6.83 8.99
C GLU A 113 15.59 6.02 9.86
N THR A 114 14.37 6.53 10.08
CA THR A 114 13.34 5.82 10.85
C THR A 114 12.90 4.56 10.12
N CYS A 115 12.70 4.64 8.81
CA CYS A 115 12.33 3.49 8.00
C CYS A 115 13.40 2.40 8.04
N LEU A 116 14.66 2.80 7.91
CA LEU A 116 15.81 1.87 7.95
C LEU A 116 15.94 1.21 9.32
N GLU A 117 15.76 1.98 10.39
CA GLU A 117 15.82 1.48 11.77
C GLU A 117 14.73 0.44 12.01
N ARG A 118 13.49 0.75 11.61
CA ARG A 118 12.36 -0.19 11.73
C ARG A 118 12.57 -1.44 10.88
N ASN A 119 13.09 -1.27 9.66
CA ASN A 119 13.40 -2.39 8.78
C ASN A 119 14.46 -3.31 9.39
N ALA A 120 15.46 -2.76 10.06
CA ALA A 120 16.51 -3.54 10.71
C ALA A 120 15.99 -4.42 11.85
N GLN A 121 14.84 -4.09 12.42
CA GLN A 121 14.21 -4.87 13.48
C GLN A 121 13.33 -6.01 12.95
N ARG A 122 13.07 -6.05 11.65
CA ARG A 122 12.31 -7.11 11.00
C ARG A 122 13.15 -8.37 10.89
N THR A 123 12.50 -9.52 10.64
CA THR A 123 13.17 -10.80 10.49
C THR A 123 12.75 -11.50 9.21
N GLY A 124 13.63 -12.37 8.71
CA GLY A 124 13.33 -13.21 7.56
C GLY A 124 13.01 -12.43 6.29
N ARG A 125 11.96 -12.86 5.62
CA ARG A 125 11.54 -12.32 4.31
C ARG A 125 11.06 -10.87 4.36
N GLU A 126 10.68 -10.39 5.54
CA GLU A 126 10.20 -9.03 5.71
C GLU A 126 11.31 -7.99 5.67
N VAL A 127 12.57 -8.41 5.86
CA VAL A 127 13.71 -7.49 5.79
C VAL A 127 13.99 -7.12 4.34
N VAL A 128 13.93 -5.84 4.05
CA VAL A 128 14.26 -5.31 2.71
C VAL A 128 15.70 -4.82 2.74
N PRO A 129 16.51 -5.09 1.69
CA PRO A 129 17.88 -4.56 1.64
C PRO A 129 17.90 -3.03 1.76
N GLU A 130 18.84 -2.51 2.55
CA GLU A 130 18.96 -1.07 2.78
C GLU A 130 19.08 -0.27 1.48
N ASP A 131 19.92 -0.75 0.55
CA ASP A 131 20.11 -0.09 -0.74
C ASP A 131 18.80 0.04 -1.52
N ALA A 132 17.93 -0.97 -1.43
CA ALA A 132 16.63 -0.94 -2.09
C ALA A 132 15.76 0.17 -1.50
N ILE A 133 15.75 0.32 -0.17
CA ILE A 133 14.98 1.37 0.50
C ILE A 133 15.51 2.75 0.10
N ARG A 134 16.83 2.93 0.05
CA ARG A 134 17.44 4.20 -0.34
C ARG A 134 17.11 4.55 -1.80
N ASN A 135 17.09 3.56 -2.69
CA ASN A 135 16.70 3.77 -4.08
C ASN A 135 15.22 4.13 -4.20
N MET A 136 14.36 3.51 -3.39
CA MET A 136 12.94 3.83 -3.35
C MET A 136 12.70 5.27 -2.90
N GLU A 137 13.45 5.76 -1.92
CA GLU A 137 13.34 7.15 -1.46
C GLU A 137 13.64 8.12 -2.61
N LYS A 138 14.66 7.84 -3.40
CA LYS A 138 15.02 8.69 -4.55
C LYS A 138 13.92 8.75 -5.60
N SER A 139 13.16 7.67 -5.74
CA SER A 139 12.08 7.57 -6.71
C SER A 139 10.75 8.11 -6.20
N PHE A 140 10.67 8.41 -4.90
CA PHE A 140 9.41 8.82 -4.28
C PHE A 140 9.00 10.22 -4.73
N LYS A 141 7.74 10.35 -5.18
CA LYS A 141 7.12 11.62 -5.56
C LYS A 141 5.72 11.69 -4.96
N MET A 142 5.35 12.87 -4.48
CA MET A 142 4.00 13.12 -3.96
C MET A 142 2.96 12.95 -5.06
N PRO A 143 1.76 12.41 -4.72
CA PRO A 143 0.69 12.28 -5.71
C PRO A 143 0.16 13.63 -6.14
N LYS A 144 -0.23 13.72 -7.42
CA LYS A 144 -0.79 14.93 -8.03
C LYS A 144 -2.30 14.86 -8.20
N LYS A 145 -2.89 13.67 -8.13
CA LYS A 145 -4.33 13.46 -8.30
C LYS A 145 -4.96 12.96 -7.02
N TYR A 146 -6.25 13.28 -6.86
CA TYR A 146 -7.08 12.86 -5.74
C TYR A 146 -6.72 13.54 -4.42
N SER A 147 -7.57 13.34 -3.42
CA SER A 147 -7.32 13.84 -2.06
C SER A 147 -6.11 13.10 -1.46
N THR A 148 -5.34 13.78 -0.63
CA THR A 148 -4.16 13.19 -0.01
C THR A 148 -4.23 13.37 1.51
N LEU A 149 -4.01 12.27 2.22
CA LEU A 149 -3.84 12.22 3.65
C LEU A 149 -2.38 11.88 3.93
N ILE A 150 -1.71 12.71 4.72
CA ILE A 150 -0.32 12.46 5.10
C ILE A 150 -0.29 11.82 6.49
N VAL A 151 0.49 10.77 6.64
CA VAL A 151 0.71 10.08 7.93
C VAL A 151 2.18 10.23 8.28
N ASP A 152 2.46 10.75 9.49
CA ASP A 152 3.83 10.94 9.95
C ASP A 152 4.38 9.71 10.70
N ALA A 153 5.62 9.83 11.21
CA ALA A 153 6.29 8.72 11.89
C ALA A 153 5.56 8.25 13.16
N ASP A 154 4.75 9.12 13.76
CA ASP A 154 3.98 8.80 14.96
C ASP A 154 2.55 8.33 14.63
N GLY A 155 2.23 8.22 13.35
CA GLY A 155 0.91 7.80 12.89
C GLY A 155 -0.13 8.92 12.89
N ARG A 156 0.31 10.17 13.05
CA ARG A 156 -0.60 11.33 13.01
C ARG A 156 -1.02 11.62 11.58
N GLU A 157 -2.30 11.92 11.42
CA GLU A 157 -2.90 12.15 10.10
C GLU A 157 -3.06 13.65 9.86
N ILE A 158 -2.60 14.11 8.69
CA ILE A 158 -2.67 15.52 8.29
C ILE A 158 -3.28 15.54 6.87
N GLU A 159 -4.38 16.26 6.72
CA GLU A 159 -4.95 16.44 5.39
C GLU A 159 -4.07 17.40 4.58
N HIS A 160 -3.85 17.03 3.33
CA HIS A 160 -3.02 17.80 2.42
C HIS A 160 -3.89 18.29 1.26
N GLU A 161 -3.97 19.59 1.11
CA GLU A 161 -4.70 20.24 0.04
C GLU A 161 -3.82 20.50 -1.19
#